data_3ed57dac8d5be9486c3af27d825968c8
#
_entry.id   3ed57dac8d5be9486c3af27d825968c8
#
_cell.length_a   1.000
_cell.length_b   1.000
_cell.length_c   1.000
_cell.angle_alpha   90.00
_cell.angle_beta   90.00
_cell.angle_gamma   90.00
#
_symmetry.space_group_name_H-M   'P 1'
#
loop_
_entity.id
_entity.type
_entity.pdbx_description
1 polymer ?
#
loop_
_entity_poly.entity_id
_entity_poly.type
_entity_poly.pdbx_seq_one_letter_code
_entity_poly.pdbx_strand_id
1 'polypeptide(L)'
;MATPTAVIRRLVTIALETASGHRPPSKLSPDDFAPVVRQSLTTLFRLSSSPHAPIVAGRLIMVHCSMNEAEGERPRFVEFCGTWHARLPRSHQPGRVRILAGKAAKTRTSYRITTLRFM
;
A
#
# COMPACT_ATOMS: atom_id res chain seq x y z
N MET A 1 -3.20 -8.96 -19.60
CA MET A 1 -3.76 -8.98 -18.23
C MET A 1 -2.66 -8.73 -17.22
N ALA A 2 -2.84 -7.78 -16.30
CA ALA A 2 -1.86 -7.53 -15.27
C ALA A 2 -1.80 -8.69 -14.27
N THR A 3 -0.58 -9.08 -13.85
CA THR A 3 -0.39 -10.10 -12.83
C THR A 3 -0.92 -9.58 -11.47
N PRO A 4 -1.33 -10.47 -10.55
CA PRO A 4 -1.73 -10.05 -9.19
C PRO A 4 -0.65 -9.19 -8.51
N THR A 5 0.62 -9.57 -8.63
CA THR A 5 1.73 -8.81 -8.05
C THR A 5 1.81 -7.39 -8.62
N ALA A 6 1.63 -7.22 -9.93
CA ALA A 6 1.65 -5.89 -10.56
C ALA A 6 0.48 -5.02 -10.08
N VAL A 7 -0.71 -5.60 -9.94
CA VAL A 7 -1.89 -4.90 -9.40
C VAL A 7 -1.65 -4.46 -7.96
N ILE A 8 -1.19 -5.38 -7.10
CA ILE A 8 -0.93 -5.08 -5.69
C ILE A 8 0.16 -4.02 -5.56
N ARG A 9 1.23 -4.11 -6.36
CA ARG A 9 2.30 -3.10 -6.35
C ARG A 9 1.76 -1.71 -6.69
N ARG A 10 0.89 -1.60 -7.67
CA ARG A 10 0.24 -0.33 -8.04
C ARG A 10 -0.61 0.22 -6.89
N LEU A 11 -1.43 -0.63 -6.27
CA LEU A 11 -2.31 -0.23 -5.17
C LEU A 11 -1.50 0.17 -3.93
N VAL A 12 -0.45 -0.57 -3.60
CA VAL A 12 0.44 -0.25 -2.48
C VAL A 12 1.17 1.07 -2.71
N THR A 13 1.58 1.35 -3.94
CA THR A 13 2.19 2.63 -4.29
C THR A 13 1.23 3.79 -4.04
N ILE A 14 -0.03 3.66 -4.47
CA ILE A 14 -1.07 4.67 -4.22
C ILE A 14 -1.28 4.86 -2.70
N ALA A 15 -1.35 3.77 -1.95
CA ALA A 15 -1.53 3.82 -0.50
C ALA A 15 -0.36 4.52 0.19
N LEU A 16 0.86 4.20 -0.19
CA LEU A 16 2.07 4.81 0.38
C LEU A 16 2.14 6.32 0.06
N GLU A 17 1.83 6.71 -1.16
CA GLU A 17 1.77 8.11 -1.57
C GLU A 17 0.71 8.88 -0.76
N THR A 18 -0.45 8.28 -0.52
CA THR A 18 -1.52 8.89 0.28
C THR A 18 -1.09 9.04 1.74
N ALA A 19 -0.57 7.96 2.33
CA ALA A 19 -0.15 7.96 3.74
C ALA A 19 0.98 8.95 4.01
N SER A 20 1.84 9.21 3.03
CA SER A 20 2.96 10.15 3.15
C SER A 20 2.61 11.59 2.74
N GLY A 21 1.37 11.85 2.35
CA GLY A 21 0.90 13.19 2.02
C GLY A 21 1.07 13.64 0.57
N HIS A 22 1.51 12.75 -0.32
CA HIS A 22 1.79 13.08 -1.72
C HIS A 22 0.59 12.88 -2.65
N ARG A 23 -0.47 12.31 -2.14
CA ARG A 23 -1.70 12.06 -2.89
C ARG A 23 -2.91 12.31 -2.00
N PRO A 24 -3.92 13.09 -2.45
CA PRO A 24 -5.09 13.36 -1.62
C PRO A 24 -5.95 12.10 -1.44
N PRO A 25 -6.58 11.92 -0.25
CA PRO A 25 -7.46 10.76 0.02
C PRO A 25 -8.66 10.67 -0.92
N SER A 26 -9.10 11.78 -1.51
CA SER A 26 -10.17 11.80 -2.51
C SER A 26 -9.88 10.96 -3.75
N LYS A 27 -8.62 10.61 -3.98
CA LYS A 27 -8.21 9.75 -5.10
C LYS A 27 -8.23 8.26 -4.76
N LEU A 28 -8.56 7.89 -3.51
CA LEU A 28 -8.70 6.48 -3.11
C LEU A 28 -10.03 5.93 -3.62
N SER A 29 -9.96 5.02 -4.58
CA SER A 29 -11.15 4.40 -5.15
C SER A 29 -11.75 3.36 -4.19
N PRO A 30 -13.10 3.35 -3.99
CA PRO A 30 -13.76 2.27 -3.24
C PRO A 30 -13.57 0.89 -3.88
N ASP A 31 -13.31 0.83 -5.18
CA ASP A 31 -13.05 -0.42 -5.88
C ASP A 31 -11.68 -1.00 -5.56
N ASP A 32 -10.73 -0.14 -5.20
CA ASP A 32 -9.34 -0.51 -4.93
C ASP A 32 -9.05 -0.72 -3.45
N PHE A 33 -9.77 -0.02 -2.56
CA PHE A 33 -9.50 -0.02 -1.11
C PHE A 33 -10.81 -0.15 -0.33
N ALA A 34 -10.83 -1.10 0.60
CA ALA A 34 -11.95 -1.26 1.53
C ALA A 34 -12.12 -0.01 2.41
N PRO A 35 -13.33 0.26 2.94
CA PRO A 35 -13.59 1.47 3.73
C PRO A 35 -12.63 1.65 4.93
N VAL A 36 -12.32 0.57 5.64
CA VAL A 36 -11.40 0.63 6.78
C VAL A 36 -9.99 1.05 6.37
N VAL A 37 -9.55 0.61 5.19
CA VAL A 37 -8.23 0.98 4.65
C VAL A 37 -8.23 2.45 4.22
N ARG A 38 -9.26 2.89 3.52
CA ARG A 38 -9.40 4.30 3.11
C ARG A 38 -9.43 5.25 4.32
N GLN A 39 -10.13 4.87 5.37
CA GLN A 39 -10.19 5.64 6.61
C GLN A 39 -8.82 5.74 7.28
N SER A 40 -8.10 4.62 7.37
CA SER A 40 -6.75 4.59 7.92
C SER A 40 -5.77 5.46 7.13
N LEU A 41 -5.80 5.36 5.81
CA LEU A 41 -4.95 6.17 4.94
C LEU A 41 -5.28 7.66 5.03
N THR A 42 -6.56 8.01 5.17
CA THR A 42 -7.00 9.39 5.37
C THR A 42 -6.44 9.96 6.68
N THR A 43 -6.46 9.17 7.75
CA THR A 43 -5.89 9.57 9.03
C THR A 43 -4.38 9.82 8.91
N LEU A 44 -3.65 8.93 8.25
CA LEU A 44 -2.22 9.08 8.02
C LEU A 44 -1.91 10.31 7.14
N PHE A 45 -2.74 10.56 6.14
CA PHE A 45 -2.63 11.77 5.31
C PHE A 45 -2.73 13.05 6.15
N ARG A 46 -3.70 13.11 7.07
CA ARG A 46 -3.85 14.27 7.96
C ARG A 46 -2.65 14.50 8.84
N LEU A 47 -2.00 13.41 9.27
CA LEU A 47 -0.81 13.49 10.10
C LEU A 47 0.48 13.73 9.31
N SER A 48 0.43 13.66 7.99
CA SER A 48 1.61 13.74 7.13
C SER A 48 2.29 15.12 7.16
N SER A 49 1.56 16.18 7.48
CA SER A 49 2.10 17.53 7.60
C SER A 49 2.72 17.81 8.97
N SER A 50 2.56 16.89 9.93
CA SER A 50 3.17 17.01 11.25
C SER A 50 4.67 16.73 11.18
N PRO A 51 5.50 17.39 12.03
CA PRO A 51 6.91 17.02 12.16
C PRO A 51 7.13 15.59 12.66
N HIS A 52 6.10 14.97 13.24
CA HIS A 52 6.10 13.58 13.70
C HIS A 52 5.25 12.67 12.81
N ALA A 53 5.20 12.95 11.51
CA ALA A 53 4.44 12.13 10.58
C ALA A 53 4.80 10.64 10.70
N PRO A 54 3.80 9.74 10.89
CA PRO A 54 4.06 8.30 11.05
C PRO A 54 4.69 7.67 9.82
N ILE A 55 4.28 8.13 8.64
CA ILE A 55 4.75 7.63 7.35
C ILE A 55 5.48 8.76 6.62
N VAL A 56 6.74 8.56 6.39
CA VAL A 56 7.58 9.50 5.65
C VAL A 56 7.64 9.07 4.19
N ALA A 57 7.64 10.05 3.29
CA ALA A 57 7.77 9.80 1.87
C ALA A 57 8.95 8.89 1.56
N GLY A 58 8.72 7.90 0.70
CA GLY A 58 9.75 6.96 0.39
C GLY A 58 9.50 6.24 -0.92
N ARG A 59 10.48 5.45 -1.32
CA ARG A 59 10.43 4.66 -2.53
C ARG A 59 10.07 3.21 -2.17
N LEU A 60 9.04 2.68 -2.80
CA LEU A 60 8.73 1.26 -2.73
C LEU A 60 9.85 0.47 -3.40
N ILE A 61 10.43 -0.47 -2.67
CA ILE A 61 11.54 -1.31 -3.16
C ILE A 61 10.98 -2.58 -3.76
N MET A 62 10.21 -3.33 -2.99
CA MET A 62 9.73 -4.65 -3.39
C MET A 62 8.36 -4.93 -2.79
N VAL A 63 7.55 -5.66 -3.56
CA VAL A 63 6.30 -6.26 -3.08
C VAL A 63 6.35 -7.75 -3.40
N HIS A 64 6.11 -8.55 -2.38
CA HIS A 64 6.00 -10.00 -2.49
C HIS A 64 4.57 -10.43 -2.16
N CYS A 65 3.98 -11.23 -3.05
CA CYS A 65 2.64 -11.76 -2.87
C CYS A 65 2.70 -13.26 -2.62
N SER A 66 1.99 -13.71 -1.59
CA SER A 66 1.73 -15.12 -1.35
C SER A 66 0.33 -15.45 -1.81
N MET A 67 0.22 -16.40 -2.71
CA MET A 67 -1.04 -16.76 -3.35
C MET A 67 -1.30 -18.24 -3.13
N ASN A 68 -2.53 -18.55 -2.67
CA ASN A 68 -3.05 -19.90 -2.77
C ASN A 68 -3.59 -20.11 -4.18
N GLU A 69 -2.79 -20.68 -5.04
CA GLU A 69 -3.21 -21.02 -6.39
C GLU A 69 -4.04 -22.31 -6.37
N ALA A 70 -5.34 -22.16 -6.59
CA ALA A 70 -6.12 -23.26 -7.14
C ALA A 70 -5.83 -23.30 -8.64
N GLU A 71 -5.53 -24.46 -9.17
CA GLU A 71 -5.16 -24.65 -10.57
C GLU A 71 -6.15 -23.95 -11.52
N GLY A 72 -5.63 -23.05 -12.36
CA GLY A 72 -6.39 -22.40 -13.42
C GLY A 72 -7.24 -21.20 -13.01
N GLU A 73 -7.34 -20.87 -11.73
CA GLU A 73 -8.12 -19.74 -11.25
C GLU A 73 -7.25 -18.68 -10.59
N ARG A 74 -7.68 -17.40 -10.74
CA ARG A 74 -7.09 -16.32 -9.97
C ARG A 74 -7.36 -16.54 -8.48
N PRO A 75 -6.37 -16.40 -7.60
CA PRO A 75 -6.58 -16.57 -6.17
C PRO A 75 -7.61 -15.55 -5.65
N ARG A 76 -8.52 -16.03 -4.78
CA ARG A 76 -9.55 -15.18 -4.17
C ARG A 76 -8.97 -14.17 -3.21
N PHE A 77 -7.88 -14.54 -2.52
CA PHE A 77 -7.20 -13.70 -1.56
C PHE A 77 -5.71 -13.73 -1.86
N VAL A 78 -5.09 -12.59 -1.68
CA VAL A 78 -3.65 -12.44 -1.80
C VAL A 78 -3.14 -11.80 -0.51
N GLU A 79 -2.22 -12.47 0.17
CA GLU A 79 -1.45 -11.87 1.24
C GLU A 79 -0.20 -11.26 0.61
N PHE A 80 0.15 -10.06 1.05
CA PHE A 80 1.33 -9.40 0.51
C PHE A 80 2.13 -8.74 1.62
N CYS A 81 3.43 -8.61 1.37
CA CYS A 81 4.31 -7.78 2.15
C CYS A 81 5.21 -6.98 1.18
N GLY A 82 5.68 -5.86 1.67
CA GLY A 82 6.55 -5.01 0.87
C GLY A 82 7.53 -4.25 1.74
N THR A 83 8.54 -3.71 1.10
CA THR A 83 9.57 -2.89 1.74
C THR A 83 9.68 -1.56 1.01
N TRP A 84 9.89 -0.49 1.77
CA TRP A 84 10.16 0.81 1.19
C TRP A 84 11.26 1.54 1.95
N HIS A 85 11.98 2.41 1.24
CA HIS A 85 12.91 3.35 1.84
C HIS A 85 12.15 4.59 2.30
N ALA A 86 12.08 4.81 3.61
CA ALA A 86 11.59 6.06 4.16
C ALA A 86 12.70 7.11 4.00
N ARG A 87 12.41 8.23 3.35
CA ARG A 87 13.33 9.37 3.32
C ARG A 87 13.21 10.16 4.60
N LEU A 88 14.34 10.40 5.25
CA LEU A 88 14.40 11.36 6.34
C LEU A 88 14.37 12.77 5.73
N PRO A 89 13.42 13.65 6.13
CA PRO A 89 13.44 15.03 5.69
C PRO A 89 14.76 15.70 6.14
N ARG A 90 15.44 16.37 5.22
CA ARG A 90 16.70 17.12 5.44
C ARG A 90 17.96 16.27 5.65
N SER A 91 17.94 14.98 5.33
CA SER A 91 19.15 14.15 5.39
C SER A 91 19.47 13.61 4.00
N HIS A 92 20.76 13.60 3.66
CA HIS A 92 21.27 12.91 2.47
C HIS A 92 21.45 11.41 2.70
N GLN A 93 21.24 10.94 3.93
CA GLN A 93 21.33 9.53 4.24
C GLN A 93 20.05 8.82 3.80
N PRO A 94 20.17 7.61 3.20
CA PRO A 94 19.01 6.79 2.93
C PRO A 94 18.30 6.50 4.26
N GLY A 95 17.01 6.72 4.29
CA GLY A 95 16.18 6.41 5.43
C GLY A 95 16.14 4.90 5.70
N ARG A 96 15.54 4.54 6.81
CA ARG A 96 15.37 3.13 7.18
C ARG A 96 14.51 2.41 6.16
N VAL A 97 14.87 1.17 5.89
CA VAL A 97 13.97 0.24 5.20
C VAL A 97 12.85 -0.11 6.18
N ARG A 98 11.61 0.10 5.76
CA ARG A 98 10.42 -0.22 6.53
C ARG A 98 9.58 -1.28 5.82
N ILE A 99 8.71 -1.93 6.56
CA ILE A 99 7.90 -3.04 6.08
C ILE A 99 6.43 -2.63 6.11
N LEU A 100 5.70 -3.06 5.09
CA LEU A 100 4.25 -3.03 5.08
C LEU A 100 3.73 -4.44 4.80
N ALA A 101 2.51 -4.70 5.22
CA ALA A 101 1.85 -5.97 4.98
C ALA A 101 0.35 -5.77 4.87
N GLY A 102 -0.31 -6.65 4.19
CA GLY A 102 -1.75 -6.59 4.06
C GLY A 102 -2.35 -7.77 3.32
N LYS A 103 -3.63 -7.63 3.04
CA LYS A 103 -4.42 -8.61 2.28
C LYS A 103 -5.23 -7.88 1.22
N ALA A 104 -5.44 -8.55 0.11
CA ALA A 104 -6.33 -8.11 -0.95
C ALA A 104 -7.32 -9.22 -1.29
N ALA A 105 -8.54 -8.84 -1.60
CA ALA A 105 -9.58 -9.75 -2.07
C ALA A 105 -9.79 -9.55 -3.56
N LYS A 106 -10.00 -10.66 -4.27
CA LYS A 106 -10.35 -10.63 -5.68
C LYS A 106 -11.69 -9.91 -5.88
N THR A 107 -11.70 -8.97 -6.81
CA THR A 107 -12.92 -8.37 -7.32
C THR A 107 -13.25 -8.96 -8.69
N ARG A 108 -14.31 -8.48 -9.31
CA ARG A 108 -14.72 -8.95 -10.64
C ARG A 108 -13.61 -8.80 -11.69
N THR A 109 -12.84 -7.72 -11.62
CA THR A 109 -11.84 -7.38 -12.65
C THR A 109 -10.42 -7.24 -12.11
N SER A 110 -10.25 -7.16 -10.79
CA SER A 110 -8.96 -6.84 -10.20
C SER A 110 -8.89 -7.35 -8.74
N TYR A 111 -8.25 -6.58 -7.87
CA TYR A 111 -8.14 -6.81 -6.43
C TYR A 111 -8.47 -5.55 -5.67
N ARG A 112 -8.99 -5.71 -4.44
CA ARG A 112 -9.23 -4.63 -3.49
C ARG A 112 -8.41 -4.91 -2.23
N ILE A 113 -7.66 -3.95 -1.77
CA ILE A 113 -6.94 -4.06 -0.50
C ILE A 113 -7.94 -3.99 0.65
N THR A 114 -8.01 -5.04 1.45
CA THR A 114 -8.94 -5.18 2.57
C THR A 114 -8.28 -4.93 3.92
N THR A 115 -6.99 -5.14 4.03
CA THR A 115 -6.19 -4.77 5.20
C THR A 115 -4.84 -4.24 4.74
N LEU A 116 -4.31 -3.28 5.48
CA LEU A 116 -3.00 -2.72 5.22
C LEU A 116 -2.40 -2.24 6.54
N ARG A 117 -1.16 -2.62 6.79
CA ARG A 117 -0.43 -2.29 8.00
C ARG A 117 0.98 -1.82 7.64
N PHE A 118 1.35 -0.66 8.14
CA PHE A 118 2.72 -0.14 8.07
C PHE A 118 3.44 -0.44 9.39
N MET A 119 4.60 -1.03 9.28
CA MET A 119 5.40 -1.45 10.45
C MET A 119 6.71 -0.70 10.54
#